data_29555a4a79ed67ea21df1ba348bf7317
#
_entry.id   29555a4a79ed67ea21df1ba348bf7317
#
_cell.length_a   1.000
_cell.length_b   1.000
_cell.length_c   1.000
_cell.angle_alpha   90.00
_cell.angle_beta   90.00
_cell.angle_gamma   90.00
#
_symmetry.space_group_name_H-M   'P 1'
#
loop_
_entity.id
_entity.type
_entity.pdbx_description
1 polymer ?
#
loop_
_entity_poly.entity_id
_entity_poly.type
_entity_poly.pdbx_seq_one_letter_code
_entity_poly.pdbx_strand_id
1 'polypeptide(L)'
;MHEEKCLEKRTVYQGPSFSIRQDRVELEDGRESRREVICRPDRVLALVYDGEKRVLAGEKGHLPRAPLSPGESSEDAAGRLFAALGGEEPRFLGQIMPSPAVMQEKVLVFAGKGSGQAPEGLSWMPLSQGLEGDDLCTAAALALWALGEE
;
A
#
# COMPACT_ATOMS: atom_id res chain seq x y z
N MET A 1 25.52 0.89 8.67
CA MET A 1 24.46 1.71 8.04
C MET A 1 25.13 2.74 7.15
N HIS A 2 24.76 2.75 5.88
CA HIS A 2 25.33 3.70 4.92
C HIS A 2 24.48 4.95 4.90
N GLU A 3 25.03 6.05 5.37
CA GLU A 3 24.37 7.34 5.23
C GLU A 3 24.79 7.97 3.91
N GLU A 4 23.84 8.12 3.01
CA GLU A 4 24.03 8.84 1.78
C GLU A 4 23.51 10.27 1.96
N LYS A 5 24.30 11.25 1.57
CA LYS A 5 23.86 12.64 1.59
C LYS A 5 23.30 13.00 0.22
N CYS A 6 22.03 13.39 0.19
CA CYS A 6 21.41 13.85 -1.04
C CYS A 6 21.87 15.26 -1.38
N LEU A 7 22.52 15.43 -2.52
CA LEU A 7 23.04 16.71 -3.00
C LEU A 7 22.06 17.44 -3.90
N GLU A 8 21.31 16.70 -4.74
CA GLU A 8 20.37 17.26 -5.70
C GLU A 8 19.32 16.24 -6.05
N LYS A 9 18.08 16.71 -6.23
CA LYS A 9 16.96 15.92 -6.73
C LYS A 9 16.42 16.54 -8.00
N ARG A 10 16.25 15.73 -9.04
CA ARG A 10 15.74 16.21 -10.33
C ARG A 10 14.76 15.21 -10.91
N THR A 11 13.56 15.70 -11.29
CA THR A 11 12.58 14.86 -12.00
C THR A 11 13.02 14.73 -13.45
N VAL A 12 13.22 13.50 -13.91
CA VAL A 12 13.66 13.20 -15.28
C VAL A 12 12.52 12.63 -16.14
N TYR A 13 11.43 12.21 -15.52
CA TYR A 13 10.24 11.75 -16.22
C TYR A 13 9.00 12.09 -15.39
N GLN A 14 7.97 12.61 -16.04
CA GLN A 14 6.69 12.88 -15.41
C GLN A 14 5.58 12.27 -16.24
N GLY A 15 4.99 11.16 -15.74
CA GLY A 15 3.89 10.47 -16.38
C GLY A 15 2.57 10.67 -15.62
N PRO A 16 1.47 10.10 -16.14
CA PRO A 16 0.15 10.22 -15.50
C PRO A 16 0.03 9.42 -14.21
N SER A 17 0.79 8.33 -14.06
CA SER A 17 0.69 7.41 -12.92
C SER A 17 1.88 7.45 -11.99
N PHE A 18 3.03 7.84 -12.49
CA PHE A 18 4.26 7.89 -11.70
C PHE A 18 5.25 8.88 -12.30
N SER A 19 6.25 9.25 -11.53
CA SER A 19 7.38 10.03 -12.01
C SER A 19 8.68 9.29 -11.69
N ILE A 20 9.75 9.65 -12.40
CA ILE A 20 11.09 9.15 -12.10
C ILE A 20 11.94 10.34 -11.70
N ARG A 21 12.58 10.22 -10.55
CA ARG A 21 13.49 11.20 -10.01
C ARG A 21 14.91 10.65 -10.05
N GLN A 22 15.86 11.48 -10.44
CA GLN A 22 17.27 11.16 -10.33
C GLN A 22 17.86 11.96 -9.18
N ASP A 23 18.40 11.27 -8.19
CA ASP A 23 19.04 11.89 -7.04
C ASP A 23 20.56 11.77 -7.21
N ARG A 24 21.28 12.86 -7.00
CA ARG A 24 22.72 12.87 -6.91
C ARG A 24 23.08 12.79 -5.44
N VAL A 25 23.84 11.78 -5.07
CA VAL A 25 24.15 11.50 -3.67
C VAL A 25 25.65 11.44 -3.45
N GLU A 26 26.09 11.80 -2.24
CA GLU A 26 27.47 11.65 -1.81
C GLU A 26 27.58 10.42 -0.90
N LEU A 27 28.50 9.52 -1.24
CA LEU A 27 28.77 8.31 -0.49
C LEU A 27 29.69 8.61 0.69
N GLU A 28 29.82 7.67 1.64
CA GLU A 28 30.67 7.83 2.83
C GLU A 28 32.12 8.19 2.48
N ASP A 29 32.63 7.70 1.37
CA ASP A 29 34.01 7.95 0.93
C ASP A 29 34.17 9.25 0.14
N GLY A 30 33.15 10.08 0.03
CA GLY A 30 33.15 11.34 -0.67
C GLY A 30 32.85 11.23 -2.17
N ARG A 31 32.73 10.03 -2.72
CA ARG A 31 32.41 9.86 -4.14
C ARG A 31 30.93 10.19 -4.36
N GLU A 32 30.62 10.69 -5.55
CA GLU A 32 29.25 10.93 -5.96
C GLU A 32 28.70 9.72 -6.72
N SER A 33 27.41 9.47 -6.53
CA SER A 33 26.67 8.46 -7.28
C SER A 33 25.30 9.01 -7.63
N ARG A 34 24.59 8.31 -8.51
CA ARG A 34 23.23 8.65 -8.90
C ARG A 34 22.30 7.53 -8.52
N ARG A 35 21.09 7.89 -8.07
CA ARG A 35 20.03 6.96 -7.75
C ARG A 35 18.81 7.33 -8.56
N GLU A 36 18.20 6.36 -9.18
CA GLU A 36 16.93 6.53 -9.87
C GLU A 36 15.81 6.03 -8.96
N VAL A 37 14.83 6.88 -8.71
CA VAL A 37 13.73 6.59 -7.80
C VAL A 37 12.41 6.73 -8.53
N ILE A 38 11.59 5.68 -8.48
CA ILE A 38 10.23 5.71 -8.99
C ILE A 38 9.34 6.31 -7.91
N CYS A 39 8.67 7.41 -8.22
CA CYS A 39 7.78 8.11 -7.29
C CYS A 39 6.33 7.85 -7.67
N ARG A 40 5.56 7.30 -6.75
CA ARG A 40 4.12 7.04 -6.90
C ARG A 40 3.37 7.68 -5.76
N PRO A 41 2.10 8.06 -5.97
CA PRO A 41 1.25 8.47 -4.86
C PRO A 41 1.15 7.35 -3.83
N ASP A 42 1.05 7.71 -2.56
CA ASP A 42 0.73 6.75 -1.51
C ASP A 42 -0.65 6.15 -1.79
N ARG A 43 -0.85 4.91 -1.34
CA ARG A 43 -2.11 4.20 -1.51
C ARG A 43 -2.62 3.71 -0.17
N VAL A 44 -3.93 3.59 -0.07
CA VAL A 44 -4.57 2.88 1.04
C VAL A 44 -4.97 1.49 0.57
N LEU A 45 -4.79 0.51 1.43
CA LEU A 45 -5.15 -0.88 1.22
C LEU A 45 -6.26 -1.22 2.21
N ALA A 46 -7.36 -1.77 1.72
CA ALA A 46 -8.50 -2.10 2.55
C ALA A 46 -8.55 -3.59 2.86
N LEU A 47 -8.46 -3.92 4.15
CA LEU A 47 -8.72 -5.26 4.64
C LEU A 47 -10.10 -5.25 5.28
N VAL A 48 -11.11 -5.67 4.52
CA VAL A 48 -12.49 -5.77 4.99
C VAL A 48 -12.73 -7.24 5.35
N TYR A 49 -12.95 -7.49 6.62
CA TYR A 49 -13.13 -8.85 7.15
C TYR A 49 -14.56 -9.10 7.61
N ASP A 50 -14.99 -10.36 7.59
CA ASP A 50 -16.29 -10.77 8.09
C ASP A 50 -16.16 -11.58 9.40
N GLY A 51 -17.31 -12.07 9.92
CA GLY A 51 -17.34 -12.87 11.14
C GLY A 51 -16.78 -14.29 10.99
N GLU A 52 -16.48 -14.73 9.77
CA GLU A 52 -15.94 -16.06 9.46
C GLU A 52 -14.45 -16.01 9.07
N LYS A 53 -13.76 -14.92 9.36
CA LYS A 53 -12.34 -14.68 9.04
C LYS A 53 -12.05 -14.76 7.54
N ARG A 54 -12.98 -14.25 6.74
CA ARG A 54 -12.76 -14.06 5.30
C ARG A 54 -12.53 -12.58 5.04
N VAL A 55 -11.87 -12.26 3.92
CA VAL A 55 -11.59 -10.89 3.52
C VAL A 55 -12.10 -10.65 2.10
N LEU A 56 -12.50 -9.42 1.81
CA LEU A 56 -12.85 -9.02 0.46
C LEU A 56 -11.61 -8.94 -0.40
N ALA A 57 -11.64 -9.59 -1.57
CA ALA A 57 -10.53 -9.59 -2.51
C ALA A 57 -11.05 -9.53 -3.94
N GLY A 58 -10.21 -8.99 -4.82
CA GLY A 58 -10.45 -8.95 -6.24
C GLY A 58 -10.11 -10.27 -6.92
N GLU A 59 -10.14 -10.24 -8.26
CA GLU A 59 -10.04 -11.43 -9.11
C GLU A 59 -8.82 -12.32 -8.85
N LYS A 60 -7.68 -11.74 -8.53
CA LYS A 60 -6.45 -12.51 -8.28
C LYS A 60 -6.16 -12.70 -6.80
N GLY A 61 -7.14 -12.52 -5.94
CA GLY A 61 -6.94 -12.58 -4.50
C GLY A 61 -6.20 -11.37 -3.94
N HIS A 62 -6.19 -10.25 -4.64
CA HIS A 62 -5.58 -9.01 -4.18
C HIS A 62 -6.58 -8.18 -3.38
N LEU A 63 -6.16 -7.67 -2.22
CA LEU A 63 -6.99 -6.77 -1.43
C LEU A 63 -7.22 -5.45 -2.18
N PRO A 64 -8.41 -4.86 -2.08
CA PRO A 64 -8.72 -3.58 -2.72
C PRO A 64 -7.79 -2.47 -2.26
N ARG A 65 -7.44 -1.57 -3.17
CA ARG A 65 -6.57 -0.44 -2.88
C ARG A 65 -6.93 0.76 -3.74
N ALA A 66 -6.59 1.95 -3.28
CA ALA A 66 -6.84 3.18 -4.00
C ALA A 66 -5.73 4.20 -3.71
N PRO A 67 -5.33 5.01 -4.72
CA PRO A 67 -4.35 6.06 -4.49
C PRO A 67 -4.96 7.21 -3.68
N LEU A 68 -4.14 7.91 -2.93
CA LEU A 68 -4.53 9.17 -2.32
C LEU A 68 -4.60 10.25 -3.40
N SER A 69 -5.64 11.07 -3.33
CA SER A 69 -5.72 12.28 -4.16
C SER A 69 -4.76 13.35 -3.61
N PRO A 70 -4.30 14.30 -4.44
CA PRO A 70 -3.43 15.38 -3.95
C PRO A 70 -4.07 16.10 -2.75
N GLY A 71 -3.33 16.19 -1.63
CA GLY A 71 -3.79 16.84 -0.41
C GLY A 71 -4.75 16.02 0.45
N GLU A 72 -5.10 14.81 0.02
CA GLU A 72 -6.01 13.93 0.78
C GLU A 72 -5.24 13.23 1.90
N SER A 73 -5.85 13.15 3.09
CA SER A 73 -5.28 12.34 4.18
C SER A 73 -5.52 10.85 3.94
N SER A 74 -4.68 10.00 4.54
CA SER A 74 -4.87 8.56 4.44
C SER A 74 -6.20 8.12 5.08
N GLU A 75 -6.62 8.76 6.16
CA GLU A 75 -7.89 8.48 6.84
C GLU A 75 -9.09 8.78 5.93
N ASP A 76 -9.06 9.90 5.20
CA ASP A 76 -10.11 10.26 4.26
C ASP A 76 -10.16 9.31 3.07
N ALA A 77 -8.99 8.94 2.54
CA ALA A 77 -8.90 7.97 1.45
C ALA A 77 -9.43 6.59 1.89
N ALA A 78 -9.07 6.16 3.09
CA ALA A 78 -9.56 4.90 3.65
C ALA A 78 -11.07 4.93 3.84
N GLY A 79 -11.61 6.03 4.37
CA GLY A 79 -13.06 6.21 4.55
C GLY A 79 -13.80 6.12 3.22
N ARG A 80 -13.29 6.75 2.20
CA ARG A 80 -13.85 6.71 0.84
C ARG A 80 -13.84 5.29 0.28
N LEU A 81 -12.71 4.59 0.41
CA LEU A 81 -12.58 3.23 -0.09
C LEU A 81 -13.50 2.25 0.67
N PHE A 82 -13.54 2.34 2.01
CA PHE A 82 -14.39 1.47 2.82
C PHE A 82 -15.87 1.70 2.55
N ALA A 83 -16.29 2.95 2.34
CA ALA A 83 -17.67 3.26 1.96
C ALA A 83 -18.05 2.58 0.65
N ALA A 84 -17.15 2.57 -0.34
CA ALA A 84 -17.40 1.89 -1.62
C ALA A 84 -17.45 0.37 -1.47
N LEU A 85 -16.75 -0.18 -0.48
CA LEU A 85 -16.70 -1.63 -0.24
C LEU A 85 -17.79 -2.13 0.73
N GLY A 86 -18.57 -1.25 1.30
CA GLY A 86 -19.56 -1.61 2.31
C GLY A 86 -18.95 -1.99 3.66
N GLY A 87 -17.74 -1.55 3.94
CA GLY A 87 -17.07 -1.78 5.21
C GLY A 87 -17.41 -0.73 6.26
N GLU A 88 -17.31 -1.11 7.52
CA GLU A 88 -17.49 -0.21 8.65
C GLU A 88 -16.20 0.54 8.96
N GLU A 89 -16.24 1.41 9.97
CA GLU A 89 -15.13 2.30 10.34
C GLU A 89 -13.73 1.67 10.20
N PRO A 90 -12.88 2.22 9.31
CA PRO A 90 -11.55 1.68 9.13
C PRO A 90 -10.62 2.04 10.30
N ARG A 91 -9.78 1.07 10.66
CA ARG A 91 -8.78 1.20 11.70
C ARG A 91 -7.39 1.04 11.06
N PHE A 92 -6.48 1.96 11.32
CA PHE A 92 -5.12 1.88 10.79
C PHE A 92 -4.36 0.69 11.41
N LEU A 93 -3.78 -0.17 10.57
CA LEU A 93 -2.99 -1.32 11.02
C LEU A 93 -1.48 -1.10 10.89
N GLY A 94 -1.04 -0.47 9.84
CA GLY A 94 0.37 -0.31 9.59
C GLY A 94 0.66 0.15 8.19
N GLN A 95 1.93 0.25 7.87
CA GLN A 95 2.43 0.80 6.62
C GLN A 95 3.39 -0.20 5.98
N ILE A 96 3.30 -0.33 4.67
CA ILE A 96 4.15 -1.20 3.86
C ILE A 96 4.88 -0.32 2.85
N MET A 97 6.16 -0.54 2.67
CA MET A 97 6.95 0.06 1.59
C MET A 97 7.40 -1.07 0.67
N PRO A 98 6.70 -1.29 -0.46
CA PRO A 98 6.93 -2.49 -1.28
C PRO A 98 8.34 -2.62 -1.85
N SER A 99 8.97 -1.51 -2.23
CA SER A 99 10.30 -1.52 -2.85
C SER A 99 11.08 -0.27 -2.46
N PRO A 100 11.45 -0.10 -1.18
CA PRO A 100 12.04 1.14 -0.69
C PRO A 100 13.38 1.51 -1.32
N ALA A 101 14.10 0.54 -1.89
CA ALA A 101 15.40 0.79 -2.53
C ALA A 101 15.27 1.54 -3.86
N VAL A 102 14.17 1.38 -4.59
CA VAL A 102 13.98 1.92 -5.93
C VAL A 102 12.68 2.69 -6.11
N MET A 103 11.76 2.60 -5.16
CA MET A 103 10.43 3.18 -5.28
C MET A 103 10.04 3.94 -4.02
N GLN A 104 9.59 5.17 -4.19
CA GLN A 104 9.00 5.96 -3.12
C GLN A 104 7.48 5.82 -3.22
N GLU A 105 6.94 4.89 -2.44
CA GLU A 105 5.51 4.62 -2.33
C GLU A 105 5.25 4.00 -0.97
N LYS A 106 4.24 4.51 -0.28
CA LYS A 106 3.76 3.91 0.96
C LYS A 106 2.38 3.32 0.73
N VAL A 107 2.17 2.13 1.25
CA VAL A 107 0.85 1.48 1.27
C VAL A 107 0.38 1.45 2.71
N LEU A 108 -0.68 2.20 2.98
CA LEU A 108 -1.23 2.37 4.32
C LEU A 108 -2.39 1.39 4.50
N VAL A 109 -2.25 0.47 5.43
CA VAL A 109 -3.20 -0.64 5.61
C VAL A 109 -4.23 -0.28 6.66
N PHE A 110 -5.50 -0.38 6.29
CA PHE A 110 -6.63 -0.17 7.19
C PHE A 110 -7.49 -1.43 7.21
N ALA A 111 -8.04 -1.75 8.36
CA ALA A 111 -8.96 -2.88 8.52
C ALA A 111 -10.30 -2.41 9.05
N GLY A 112 -11.35 -3.03 8.60
CA GLY A 112 -12.71 -2.76 9.06
C GLY A 112 -13.60 -3.95 8.81
N LYS A 113 -14.69 -4.04 9.56
CA LYS A 113 -15.65 -5.14 9.45
C LYS A 113 -16.61 -4.88 8.29
N GLY A 114 -16.91 -5.92 7.55
CA GLY A 114 -17.95 -5.90 6.54
C GLY A 114 -18.83 -7.13 6.66
N SER A 115 -19.95 -7.14 5.97
CA SER A 115 -20.88 -8.26 6.00
C SER A 115 -21.74 -8.26 4.74
N GLY A 116 -22.43 -9.37 4.53
CA GLY A 116 -23.37 -9.51 3.44
C GLY A 116 -22.72 -9.90 2.12
N GLN A 117 -23.38 -9.51 1.04
CA GLN A 117 -22.93 -9.85 -0.31
C GLN A 117 -21.73 -9.00 -0.70
N ALA A 118 -20.70 -9.64 -1.28
CA ALA A 118 -19.55 -8.92 -1.78
C ALA A 118 -19.93 -7.96 -2.92
N PRO A 119 -19.34 -6.77 -2.98
CA PRO A 119 -19.55 -5.86 -4.11
C PRO A 119 -19.16 -6.51 -5.43
N GLU A 120 -19.69 -5.97 -6.54
CA GLU A 120 -19.38 -6.45 -7.88
C GLU A 120 -17.86 -6.48 -8.12
N GLY A 121 -17.38 -7.58 -8.67
CA GLY A 121 -15.95 -7.76 -8.96
C GLY A 121 -15.12 -8.23 -7.77
N LEU A 122 -15.73 -8.37 -6.59
CA LEU A 122 -15.06 -8.82 -5.38
C LEU A 122 -15.70 -10.10 -4.85
N SER A 123 -14.96 -10.83 -4.03
CA SER A 123 -15.46 -12.02 -3.36
C SER A 123 -14.86 -12.15 -1.97
N TRP A 124 -15.55 -12.88 -1.10
CA TRP A 124 -15.03 -13.23 0.21
C TRP A 124 -14.00 -14.36 0.06
N MET A 125 -12.78 -14.10 0.49
CA MET A 125 -11.62 -14.98 0.32
C MET A 125 -11.13 -15.47 1.67
N PRO A 126 -10.82 -16.79 1.82
CA PRO A 126 -10.16 -17.28 3.02
C PRO A 126 -8.76 -16.66 3.17
N LEU A 127 -8.33 -16.43 4.41
CA LEU A 127 -7.01 -15.83 4.69
C LEU A 127 -5.87 -16.61 4.04
N SER A 128 -5.92 -17.95 4.10
CA SER A 128 -4.87 -18.80 3.55
C SER A 128 -4.61 -18.53 2.08
N GLN A 129 -5.65 -18.27 1.30
CA GLN A 129 -5.52 -18.01 -0.12
C GLN A 129 -4.75 -16.71 -0.39
N GLY A 130 -4.94 -15.68 0.43
CA GLY A 130 -4.22 -14.43 0.29
C GLY A 130 -2.76 -14.53 0.67
N LEU A 131 -2.45 -15.37 1.66
CA LEU A 131 -1.07 -15.61 2.10
C LEU A 131 -0.26 -16.41 1.07
N GLU A 132 -0.93 -17.23 0.27
CA GLU A 132 -0.30 -18.04 -0.78
C GLU A 132 -0.22 -17.32 -2.13
N GLY A 133 -0.83 -16.16 -2.25
CA GLY A 133 -0.88 -15.40 -3.49
C GLY A 133 0.43 -14.70 -3.82
N ASP A 134 0.47 -14.09 -5.00
CA ASP A 134 1.65 -13.40 -5.53
C ASP A 134 1.72 -11.91 -5.17
N ASP A 135 0.75 -11.39 -4.46
CA ASP A 135 0.72 -9.98 -4.05
C ASP A 135 1.32 -9.80 -2.65
N LEU A 136 2.53 -9.27 -2.61
CA LEU A 136 3.24 -9.01 -1.36
C LEU A 136 2.45 -8.10 -0.41
N CYS A 137 1.80 -7.07 -0.93
CA CYS A 137 1.01 -6.14 -0.10
C CYS A 137 -0.16 -6.84 0.57
N THR A 138 -0.86 -7.72 -0.15
CA THR A 138 -1.94 -8.54 0.43
C THR A 138 -1.41 -9.44 1.54
N ALA A 139 -0.34 -10.18 1.28
CA ALA A 139 0.25 -11.07 2.29
C ALA A 139 0.70 -10.31 3.54
N ALA A 140 1.37 -9.17 3.36
CA ALA A 140 1.82 -8.35 4.48
C ALA A 140 0.66 -7.76 5.27
N ALA A 141 -0.41 -7.30 4.59
CA ALA A 141 -1.60 -6.76 5.25
C ALA A 141 -2.30 -7.84 6.10
N LEU A 142 -2.43 -9.05 5.58
CA LEU A 142 -3.02 -10.18 6.31
C LEU A 142 -2.19 -10.55 7.54
N ALA A 143 -0.86 -10.50 7.41
CA ALA A 143 0.04 -10.74 8.55
C ALA A 143 -0.12 -9.66 9.63
N LEU A 144 -0.20 -8.40 9.24
CA LEU A 144 -0.42 -7.30 10.18
C LEU A 144 -1.73 -7.47 10.93
N TRP A 145 -2.79 -7.85 10.23
CA TRP A 145 -4.10 -8.06 10.85
C TRP A 145 -4.07 -9.25 11.82
N ALA A 146 -3.49 -10.37 11.42
CA ALA A 146 -3.40 -11.57 12.27
C ALA A 146 -2.63 -11.29 13.56
N LEU A 147 -1.55 -10.51 13.49
CA LEU A 147 -0.76 -10.15 14.68
C LEU A 147 -1.51 -9.19 15.59
N GLY A 148 -2.32 -8.30 15.01
CA GLY A 148 -3.08 -7.32 15.78
C GLY A 148 -4.32 -7.88 16.49
N GLU A 149 -4.78 -9.06 16.11
CA GLU A 149 -5.98 -9.71 16.67
C GLU A 149 -5.68 -10.56 17.92
N GLU A 150 -4.45 -10.62 18.34
CA GLU A 150 -4.07 -11.32 19.58
C GLU A 150 -4.45 -10.53 20.83
#